data_59f6e4f6c19f59dc0bb470a3368534aa
#
_entry.id   59f6e4f6c19f59dc0bb470a3368534aa
#
_cell.length_a   1.000
_cell.length_b   1.000
_cell.length_c   1.000
_cell.angle_alpha   90.00
_cell.angle_beta   90.00
_cell.angle_gamma   90.00
#
_symmetry.space_group_name_H-M   'P 1'
#
loop_
_entity.id
_entity.type
_entity.pdbx_description
1 polymer ?
#
loop_
_entity_poly.entity_id
_entity_poly.type
_entity_poly.pdbx_seq_one_letter_code
_entity_poly.pdbx_strand_id
1 'polypeptide(L)'
;MAKVRVTKKQMEQICDEIANGKSLTRICNEASELPSWRTVLRWVQEDEDAYKAYRIARSLQCEVMRDQIIDLVEAELPSDPKLAMAEVQRRRLEADHKDKHIRQMQPLGLRDKADDNKQSSGTVTLSWGNAQVE
;
A
#
# COMPACT_ATOMS: atom_id res chain seq x y z
N MET A 1 2.42 23.31 25.79
CA MET A 1 1.49 22.82 24.80
C MET A 1 1.19 21.37 25.03
N ALA A 2 -0.06 21.04 25.10
CA ALA A 2 -0.44 19.64 25.20
C ALA A 2 -0.05 18.92 23.91
N LYS A 3 0.65 17.81 24.05
CA LYS A 3 0.90 16.96 22.89
C LYS A 3 -0.43 16.37 22.47
N VAL A 4 -0.80 16.61 21.22
CA VAL A 4 -1.98 15.97 20.65
C VAL A 4 -1.62 14.50 20.43
N ARG A 5 -2.20 13.66 21.25
CA ARG A 5 -1.97 12.22 21.10
C ARG A 5 -3.04 11.63 20.22
N VAL A 6 -2.61 10.77 19.33
CA VAL A 6 -3.54 9.97 18.55
C VAL A 6 -4.00 8.83 19.46
N THR A 7 -5.30 8.69 19.64
CA THR A 7 -5.82 7.61 20.48
C THR A 7 -5.72 6.30 19.71
N LYS A 8 -5.73 5.19 20.45
CA LYS A 8 -5.71 3.86 19.85
C LYS A 8 -6.86 3.66 18.88
N LYS A 9 -8.05 4.12 19.26
CA LYS A 9 -9.23 4.01 18.43
C LYS A 9 -9.09 4.80 17.14
N GLN A 10 -8.54 6.01 17.22
CA GLN A 10 -8.29 6.82 16.04
C GLN A 10 -7.28 6.16 15.12
N MET A 11 -6.23 5.57 15.69
CA MET A 11 -5.22 4.88 14.90
C MET A 11 -5.79 3.65 14.20
N GLU A 12 -6.64 2.88 14.87
CA GLU A 12 -7.32 1.75 14.27
C GLU A 12 -8.19 2.19 13.08
N GLN A 13 -8.95 3.27 13.27
CA GLN A 13 -9.79 3.82 12.21
C GLN A 13 -8.95 4.26 11.00
N ILE A 14 -7.86 4.95 11.25
CA ILE A 14 -6.95 5.41 10.19
C ILE A 14 -6.36 4.21 9.44
N CYS A 15 -5.91 3.21 10.18
CA CYS A 15 -5.32 2.02 9.57
C CYS A 15 -6.33 1.24 8.73
N ASP A 16 -7.57 1.12 9.20
CA ASP A 16 -8.63 0.47 8.43
C ASP A 16 -8.90 1.20 7.12
N GLU A 17 -8.94 2.53 7.16
CA GLU A 17 -9.16 3.33 5.96
C GLU A 17 -7.98 3.23 4.98
N ILE A 18 -6.76 3.21 5.49
CA ILE A 18 -5.57 3.01 4.66
C ILE A 18 -5.63 1.64 3.99
N ALA A 19 -5.96 0.61 4.75
CA ALA A 19 -6.07 -0.75 4.22
C ALA A 19 -7.13 -0.84 3.12
N ASN A 20 -8.18 0.00 3.22
CA ASN A 20 -9.21 0.06 2.20
C ASN A 20 -8.82 0.86 0.95
N GLY A 21 -7.62 1.41 0.93
CA GLY A 21 -7.07 2.07 -0.25
C GLY A 21 -7.06 3.59 -0.23
N LYS A 22 -7.50 4.22 0.86
CA LYS A 22 -7.50 5.68 0.93
C LYS A 22 -6.11 6.22 1.32
N SER A 23 -5.78 7.40 0.83
CA SER A 23 -4.55 8.07 1.24
C SER A 23 -4.72 8.65 2.65
N LEU A 24 -3.61 8.74 3.37
CA LEU A 24 -3.62 9.30 4.74
C LEU A 24 -4.15 10.74 4.76
N THR A 25 -3.72 11.57 3.84
CA THR A 25 -4.16 12.96 3.77
C THR A 25 -5.67 13.05 3.55
N ARG A 26 -6.19 12.20 2.67
CA ARG A 26 -7.63 12.16 2.40
C ARG A 26 -8.42 11.74 3.64
N ILE A 27 -7.97 10.71 4.33
CA ILE A 27 -8.62 10.22 5.55
C ILE A 27 -8.72 11.33 6.59
N CYS A 28 -7.61 12.01 6.84
CA CYS A 28 -7.55 13.07 7.85
C CYS A 28 -8.35 14.30 7.45
N ASN A 29 -8.45 14.60 6.15
CA ASN A 29 -9.20 15.74 5.67
C ASN A 29 -10.71 15.50 5.66
N GLU A 30 -11.14 14.27 5.41
CA GLU A 30 -12.57 13.93 5.38
C GLU A 30 -13.20 13.83 6.76
N ALA A 31 -12.41 13.46 7.78
CA ALA A 31 -12.92 13.26 9.13
C ALA A 31 -12.37 14.34 10.04
N SER A 32 -13.22 15.28 10.42
CA SER A 32 -12.82 16.42 11.27
C SER A 32 -12.40 15.99 12.67
N GLU A 33 -12.90 14.87 13.16
CA GLU A 33 -12.52 14.36 14.49
C GLU A 33 -11.15 13.70 14.53
N LEU A 34 -10.55 13.45 13.39
CA LEU A 34 -9.22 12.86 13.34
C LEU A 34 -8.14 13.94 13.37
N PRO A 35 -6.97 13.64 13.93
CA PRO A 35 -5.85 14.58 13.89
C PRO A 35 -5.34 14.78 12.48
N SER A 36 -4.53 15.82 12.28
CA SER A 36 -3.95 16.08 10.96
C SER A 36 -2.98 14.95 10.56
N TRP A 37 -2.76 14.78 9.27
CA TRP A 37 -1.85 13.77 8.76
C TRP A 37 -0.44 13.93 9.33
N ARG A 38 -0.02 15.16 9.59
CA ARG A 38 1.30 15.43 10.18
C ARG A 38 1.39 14.89 11.60
N THR A 39 0.34 15.07 12.37
CA THR A 39 0.26 14.56 13.74
C THR A 39 0.30 13.03 13.73
N VAL A 40 -0.43 12.41 12.80
CA VAL A 40 -0.45 10.95 12.66
C VAL A 40 0.94 10.42 12.31
N LEU A 41 1.62 11.03 11.34
CA LEU A 41 2.96 10.58 10.94
C LEU A 41 3.98 10.77 12.07
N ARG A 42 3.88 11.85 12.82
CA ARG A 42 4.73 12.05 13.99
C ARG A 42 4.49 10.95 15.02
N TRP A 43 3.23 10.64 15.28
CA TRP A 43 2.88 9.57 16.22
C TRP A 43 3.41 8.22 15.76
N VAL A 44 3.29 7.92 14.47
CA VAL A 44 3.83 6.69 13.88
C VAL A 44 5.34 6.60 14.08
N GLN A 45 6.04 7.72 13.97
CA GLN A 45 7.50 7.74 14.17
C GLN A 45 7.90 7.57 15.63
N GLU A 46 7.09 8.06 16.56
CA GLU A 46 7.41 8.05 17.98
C GLU A 46 6.93 6.80 18.72
N ASP A 47 5.89 6.16 18.24
CA ASP A 47 5.29 5.01 18.92
C ASP A 47 5.49 3.74 18.09
N GLU A 48 6.12 2.76 18.71
CA GLU A 48 6.45 1.51 18.04
C GLU A 48 5.22 0.72 17.60
N ASP A 49 4.21 0.66 18.45
CA ASP A 49 2.97 -0.07 18.12
C ASP A 49 2.23 0.62 16.98
N ALA A 50 2.18 1.93 16.97
CA ALA A 50 1.57 2.70 15.90
C ALA A 50 2.35 2.50 14.59
N TYR A 51 3.65 2.45 14.65
CA TYR A 51 4.50 2.19 13.50
C TYR A 51 4.21 0.81 12.89
N LYS A 52 4.14 -0.21 13.72
CA LYS A 52 3.82 -1.57 13.26
C LYS A 52 2.44 -1.64 12.62
N ALA A 53 1.45 -1.05 13.28
CA ALA A 53 0.08 -1.04 12.77
C ALA A 53 0.00 -0.30 11.42
N TYR A 54 0.69 0.82 11.30
CA TYR A 54 0.74 1.60 10.07
C TYR A 54 1.38 0.80 8.93
N ARG A 55 2.48 0.11 9.20
CA ARG A 55 3.15 -0.72 8.19
C ARG A 55 2.26 -1.85 7.70
N ILE A 56 1.58 -2.50 8.62
CA ILE A 56 0.62 -3.57 8.27
C ILE A 56 -0.50 -3.00 7.39
N ALA A 57 -1.04 -1.85 7.77
CA ALA A 57 -2.09 -1.21 6.99
C ALA A 57 -1.63 -0.88 5.56
N ARG A 58 -0.40 -0.39 5.41
CA ARG A 58 0.17 -0.11 4.08
C ARG A 58 0.37 -1.38 3.26
N SER A 59 0.77 -2.47 3.90
CA SER A 59 0.89 -3.77 3.21
C SER A 59 -0.46 -4.26 2.71
N LEU A 60 -1.49 -4.15 3.54
CA LEU A 60 -2.85 -4.53 3.15
C LEU A 60 -3.37 -3.64 2.02
N GLN A 61 -3.04 -2.36 2.06
CA GLN A 61 -3.38 -1.44 0.97
C GLN A 61 -2.80 -1.92 -0.36
N CYS A 62 -1.56 -2.42 -0.35
CA CYS A 62 -0.94 -2.95 -1.55
C CYS A 62 -1.69 -4.17 -2.10
N GLU A 63 -2.17 -5.05 -1.22
CA GLU A 63 -2.96 -6.20 -1.65
C GLU A 63 -4.28 -5.76 -2.28
N VAL A 64 -4.96 -4.81 -1.66
CA VAL A 64 -6.21 -4.26 -2.20
C VAL A 64 -5.95 -3.60 -3.56
N MET A 65 -4.86 -2.87 -3.70
CA MET A 65 -4.52 -2.22 -4.98
C MET A 65 -4.22 -3.22 -6.08
N ARG A 66 -3.61 -4.35 -5.74
CA ARG A 66 -3.38 -5.42 -6.71
C ARG A 66 -4.69 -5.97 -7.25
N ASP A 67 -5.63 -6.24 -6.35
CA ASP A 67 -6.96 -6.71 -6.74
C ASP A 67 -7.68 -5.67 -7.59
N GLN A 68 -7.55 -4.39 -7.23
CA GLN A 68 -8.14 -3.30 -8.01
C GLN A 68 -7.57 -3.23 -9.43
N ILE A 69 -6.29 -3.50 -9.60
CA ILE A 69 -5.68 -3.54 -10.93
C ILE A 69 -6.31 -4.68 -11.77
N ILE A 70 -6.48 -5.84 -11.17
CA ILE A 70 -7.10 -6.98 -11.83
C ILE A 70 -8.53 -6.64 -12.27
N ASP A 71 -9.32 -6.11 -11.33
CA ASP A 71 -10.70 -5.72 -11.62
C ASP A 71 -10.77 -4.66 -12.72
N LEU A 72 -9.85 -3.72 -12.68
CA LEU A 72 -9.79 -2.63 -13.65
C LEU A 72 -9.51 -3.16 -15.06
N VAL A 73 -8.59 -4.12 -15.18
CA VAL A 73 -8.23 -4.72 -16.48
C VAL A 73 -9.35 -5.59 -17.01
N GLU A 74 -10.05 -6.30 -16.12
CA GLU A 74 -11.11 -7.22 -16.52
C GLU A 74 -12.47 -6.57 -16.74
N ALA A 75 -12.65 -5.32 -16.31
CA ALA A 75 -13.94 -4.64 -16.45
C ALA A 75 -14.28 -4.40 -17.92
N GLU A 76 -15.57 -4.48 -18.23
CA GLU A 76 -16.05 -4.27 -19.59
C GLU A 76 -15.69 -2.88 -20.11
N LEU A 77 -15.43 -2.82 -21.41
CA LEU A 77 -15.16 -1.55 -22.07
C LEU A 77 -16.44 -0.96 -22.66
N PRO A 78 -16.53 0.37 -22.81
CA PRO A 78 -17.66 0.98 -23.50
C PRO A 78 -17.76 0.47 -24.93
N SER A 79 -18.97 0.42 -25.46
CA SER A 79 -19.21 -0.05 -26.82
C SER A 79 -18.74 0.94 -27.90
N ASP A 80 -18.68 2.24 -27.56
CA ASP A 80 -18.19 3.25 -28.50
C ASP A 80 -16.67 3.16 -28.62
N PRO A 81 -16.11 2.96 -29.83
CA PRO A 81 -14.65 2.82 -29.99
C PRO A 81 -13.82 3.96 -29.44
N LYS A 82 -14.28 5.20 -29.57
CA LYS A 82 -13.54 6.36 -29.05
C LYS A 82 -13.50 6.35 -27.52
N LEU A 83 -14.64 6.06 -26.90
CA LEU A 83 -14.72 5.96 -25.44
C LEU A 83 -13.94 4.76 -24.94
N ALA A 84 -13.95 3.65 -25.68
CA ALA A 84 -13.18 2.47 -25.30
C ALA A 84 -11.68 2.75 -25.31
N MET A 85 -11.16 3.46 -26.31
CA MET A 85 -9.75 3.83 -26.36
C MET A 85 -9.36 4.76 -25.22
N ALA A 86 -10.20 5.76 -24.94
CA ALA A 86 -9.95 6.68 -23.84
C ALA A 86 -9.94 5.93 -22.50
N GLU A 87 -10.86 4.99 -22.33
CA GLU A 87 -10.95 4.19 -21.12
C GLU A 87 -9.74 3.27 -20.96
N VAL A 88 -9.26 2.66 -22.04
CA VAL A 88 -8.06 1.82 -21.99
C VAL A 88 -6.85 2.63 -21.53
N GLN A 89 -6.69 3.85 -22.05
CA GLN A 89 -5.59 4.72 -21.67
C GLN A 89 -5.70 5.13 -20.20
N ARG A 90 -6.89 5.49 -19.75
CA ARG A 90 -7.13 5.84 -18.36
C ARG A 90 -6.79 4.67 -17.43
N ARG A 91 -7.24 3.48 -17.78
CA ARG A 91 -6.95 2.28 -16.98
C ARG A 91 -5.47 1.97 -16.94
N ARG A 92 -4.77 2.16 -18.05
CA ARG A 92 -3.33 1.96 -18.09
C ARG A 92 -2.62 2.90 -17.13
N LEU A 93 -2.98 4.18 -17.15
CA LEU A 93 -2.40 5.16 -16.24
C LEU A 93 -2.69 4.82 -14.77
N GLU A 94 -3.93 4.44 -14.48
CA GLU A 94 -4.32 4.08 -13.12
C GLU A 94 -3.59 2.82 -12.66
N ALA A 95 -3.51 1.80 -13.50
CA ALA A 95 -2.81 0.56 -13.17
C ALA A 95 -1.31 0.82 -12.96
N ASP A 96 -0.69 1.61 -13.82
CA ASP A 96 0.72 1.96 -13.68
C ASP A 96 0.99 2.73 -12.39
N HIS A 97 0.10 3.65 -12.05
CA HIS A 97 0.23 4.44 -10.83
C HIS A 97 0.13 3.54 -9.59
N LYS A 98 -0.85 2.65 -9.57
CA LYS A 98 -1.02 1.71 -8.46
C LYS A 98 0.15 0.75 -8.36
N ASP A 99 0.65 0.27 -9.49
CA ASP A 99 1.80 -0.64 -9.51
C ASP A 99 3.05 0.03 -8.94
N LYS A 100 3.29 1.27 -9.29
CA LYS A 100 4.40 2.04 -8.72
C LYS A 100 4.26 2.22 -7.23
N HIS A 101 3.05 2.53 -6.77
CA HIS A 101 2.78 2.67 -5.34
C HIS A 101 3.06 1.36 -4.61
N ILE A 102 2.60 0.24 -5.17
CA ILE A 102 2.83 -1.08 -4.58
C ILE A 102 4.32 -1.35 -4.44
N ARG A 103 5.08 -1.08 -5.49
CA ARG A 103 6.53 -1.29 -5.48
C ARG A 103 7.24 -0.44 -4.43
N GLN A 104 6.80 0.79 -4.24
CA GLN A 104 7.39 1.69 -3.26
C GLN A 104 7.04 1.28 -1.82
N MET A 105 5.84 0.77 -1.61
CA MET A 105 5.37 0.42 -0.27
C MET A 105 5.75 -0.99 0.17
N GLN A 106 5.99 -1.88 -0.78
CA GLN A 106 6.32 -3.27 -0.47
C GLN A 106 7.53 -3.43 0.45
N PRO A 107 8.60 -2.65 0.29
CA PRO A 107 9.73 -2.73 1.21
C PRO A 107 9.39 -2.43 2.66
N LEU A 108 8.31 -1.69 2.90
CA LEU A 108 7.90 -1.34 4.24
C LEU A 108 7.13 -2.46 4.95
N GLY A 109 6.78 -3.52 4.22
CA GLY A 109 6.02 -4.63 4.76
C GLY A 109 6.63 -5.97 4.44
N LEU A 110 6.02 -6.67 3.51
CA LEU A 110 6.39 -8.06 3.19
C LEU A 110 7.80 -8.21 2.64
N ARG A 111 8.27 -7.23 1.91
CA ARG A 111 9.60 -7.29 1.30
C ARG A 111 10.71 -7.29 2.32
N ASP A 112 10.56 -6.55 3.41
CA ASP A 112 11.56 -6.51 4.46
C ASP A 112 11.81 -7.90 5.04
N LYS A 113 10.75 -8.66 5.23
CA LYS A 113 10.85 -10.02 5.74
C LYS A 113 11.59 -10.93 4.77
N ALA A 114 11.35 -10.76 3.49
CA ALA A 114 12.02 -11.54 2.47
C ALA A 114 13.50 -11.21 2.41
N ASP A 115 13.84 -9.95 2.52
CA ASP A 115 15.22 -9.51 2.49
C ASP A 115 15.99 -9.99 3.72
N ASP A 116 15.36 -9.95 4.88
CA ASP A 116 15.95 -10.48 6.10
C ASP A 116 16.24 -11.97 5.96
N ASN A 117 15.33 -12.72 5.38
CA ASN A 117 15.54 -14.12 5.13
C ASN A 117 16.68 -14.37 4.17
N LYS A 118 16.80 -13.54 3.15
CA LYS A 118 17.91 -13.65 2.21
C LYS A 118 19.25 -13.39 2.89
N GLN A 119 19.30 -12.38 3.72
CA GLN A 119 20.53 -12.07 4.44
C GLN A 119 20.90 -13.17 5.41
N SER A 120 19.93 -13.76 6.06
CA SER A 120 20.22 -14.82 7.01
C SER A 120 20.68 -16.10 6.34
N SER A 121 20.22 -16.36 5.13
CA SER A 121 20.64 -17.54 4.40
C SER A 121 22.00 -17.36 3.71
N GLY A 122 22.47 -16.14 3.61
CA GLY A 122 23.75 -15.84 3.01
C GLY A 122 23.78 -15.94 1.50
N THR A 123 23.24 -16.95 0.94
CA THR A 123 23.24 -17.13 -0.50
C THR A 123 21.89 -17.49 -0.98
N VAL A 124 21.38 -16.70 -1.85
CA VAL A 124 20.16 -17.08 -2.51
C VAL A 124 20.50 -17.46 -3.91
N THR A 125 20.43 -18.71 -4.15
CA THR A 125 20.65 -19.19 -5.48
C THR A 125 19.31 -19.42 -6.10
N LEU A 126 19.03 -18.67 -7.09
CA LEU A 126 17.84 -18.93 -7.83
C LEU A 126 18.13 -20.03 -8.74
N SER A 127 17.82 -21.14 -8.28
CA SER A 127 18.25 -22.26 -8.97
C SER A 127 17.30 -22.79 -9.96
N TRP A 128 16.21 -22.09 -10.23
CA TRP A 128 15.37 -22.64 -11.23
C TRP A 128 16.11 -22.66 -12.48
N GLY A 129 16.83 -22.45 -12.88
CA GLY A 129 17.54 -22.71 -13.99
C GLY A 129 18.58 -23.63 -13.80
N ASN A 130 19.24 -23.69 -12.93
CA ASN A 130 20.27 -24.38 -12.91
C ASN A 130 20.30 -25.40 -12.11
N ALA A 131 19.34 -25.43 -11.61
CA ALA A 131 19.35 -26.55 -11.02
C ALA A 131 19.83 -27.58 -11.83
N GLN A 132 20.11 -27.25 -12.55
CA GLN A 132 20.49 -28.09 -13.04
C GLN A 132 21.46 -28.48 -13.27
N VAL A 133 21.61 -28.18 -13.21
CA VAL A 133 22.34 -28.46 -13.44
C VAL A 133 22.96 -29.37 -13.15
N GLU A 134 23.15 -29.79 -13.07
CA GLU A 134 23.64 -30.63 -13.04
C GLU A 134 23.60 -31.38 -13.25
#